data_202c1e647ab7cee2ed7d60e95c18ceb1
#
_entry.id   202c1e647ab7cee2ed7d60e95c18ceb1
#
_cell.length_a   1.000
_cell.length_b   1.000
_cell.length_c   1.000
_cell.angle_alpha   90.00
_cell.angle_beta   90.00
_cell.angle_gamma   90.00
#
_symmetry.space_group_name_H-M   'P 1'
#
loop_
_entity.id
_entity.type
_entity.pdbx_description
1 polymer ?
#
loop_
_entity_poly.entity_id
_entity_poly.type
_entity_poly.pdbx_seq_one_letter_code
_entity_poly.pdbx_strand_id
1 'polypeptide(L)'
;MPASRSLTSSERDWLRVRRYLTEHRYGLALDAAGDYPASARVAGTPLLAAPGWQPAAPVPLPDVALELTPALPTPALPTPAGPALDPALDTALLLPERPDGTRYRSYSETLRELAPPAVFENRPTYRLTEVHLPRLAFTRGHYFDGVDTGEAAAHEYAAIRLGGRPAGLRALDPCDLRRRPVNLAVSTLTLRFDQARGRASFLLHWRDPAKVGHAGGLHQVIPVGVFQPSDEIAWTWDFSLWRSMVREFAEELAGHSDDYGPGLVDYDTWPFARQMTAALDQGRIRVWCLGLGTDPLTYATDLLTVAVIDSRVFDDLFSLRPRSNAEGTVLAAREFAARAIDHVVTREPVQAAGAAVLRLAWRHREALIGPGP
;
A
#
# COMPACT_ATOMS: atom_id res chain seq x y z
N MET A 1 12.71 -34.24 -6.42
CA MET A 1 11.45 -33.53 -6.62
C MET A 1 10.43 -34.13 -5.68
N PRO A 2 9.84 -33.40 -4.73
CA PRO A 2 8.73 -33.93 -3.96
C PRO A 2 7.59 -34.27 -4.92
N ALA A 3 6.96 -35.43 -4.73
CA ALA A 3 5.80 -35.87 -5.50
C ALA A 3 4.73 -34.77 -5.47
N SER A 4 4.19 -34.36 -6.62
CA SER A 4 3.11 -33.38 -6.69
C SER A 4 1.91 -33.91 -5.91
N ARG A 5 1.64 -33.31 -4.78
CA ARG A 5 0.47 -33.64 -3.95
C ARG A 5 -0.80 -33.43 -4.77
N SER A 6 -1.70 -34.40 -4.75
CA SER A 6 -3.01 -34.22 -5.37
C SER A 6 -3.84 -33.20 -4.57
N LEU A 7 -4.32 -32.15 -5.24
CA LEU A 7 -5.18 -31.14 -4.63
C LEU A 7 -6.58 -31.70 -4.37
N THR A 8 -7.23 -31.27 -3.30
CA THR A 8 -8.64 -31.54 -3.03
C THR A 8 -9.53 -30.75 -4.01
N SER A 9 -10.83 -31.06 -4.06
CA SER A 9 -11.80 -30.22 -4.82
C SER A 9 -11.87 -28.81 -4.23
N SER A 10 -11.86 -28.70 -2.90
CA SER A 10 -11.90 -27.42 -2.17
C SER A 10 -10.66 -26.54 -2.48
N GLU A 11 -9.46 -27.13 -2.51
CA GLU A 11 -8.23 -26.43 -2.90
C GLU A 11 -8.26 -25.96 -4.38
N ARG A 12 -8.79 -26.79 -5.28
CA ARG A 12 -8.93 -26.41 -6.69
C ARG A 12 -9.94 -25.26 -6.87
N ASP A 13 -11.05 -25.26 -6.14
CA ASP A 13 -12.04 -24.19 -6.17
C ASP A 13 -11.45 -22.90 -5.61
N TRP A 14 -10.70 -22.96 -4.50
CA TRP A 14 -10.00 -21.81 -3.95
C TRP A 14 -8.99 -21.22 -4.96
N LEU A 15 -8.19 -22.06 -5.61
CA LEU A 15 -7.23 -21.63 -6.64
C LEU A 15 -7.92 -21.02 -7.86
N ARG A 16 -9.12 -21.50 -8.23
CA ARG A 16 -9.93 -20.92 -9.30
C ARG A 16 -10.34 -19.48 -8.96
N VAL A 17 -10.83 -19.26 -7.74
CA VAL A 17 -11.19 -17.92 -7.24
C VAL A 17 -9.95 -17.02 -7.20
N ARG A 18 -8.83 -17.52 -6.68
CA ARG A 18 -7.58 -16.75 -6.59
C ARG A 18 -7.08 -16.32 -7.97
N ARG A 19 -7.13 -17.20 -8.96
CA ARG A 19 -6.77 -16.89 -10.35
C ARG A 19 -7.69 -15.82 -10.92
N TYR A 20 -8.99 -15.97 -10.76
CA TYR A 20 -9.98 -14.98 -11.21
C TYR A 20 -9.73 -13.61 -10.57
N LEU A 21 -9.47 -13.55 -9.26
CA LEU A 21 -9.09 -12.32 -8.56
C LEU A 21 -7.85 -11.67 -9.18
N THR A 22 -6.82 -12.46 -9.48
CA THR A 22 -5.56 -11.94 -10.04
C THR A 22 -5.78 -11.39 -11.46
N GLU A 23 -6.48 -12.12 -12.31
CA GLU A 23 -6.73 -11.75 -13.72
C GLU A 23 -7.67 -10.55 -13.86
N HIS A 24 -8.59 -10.35 -12.90
CA HIS A 24 -9.64 -9.31 -13.00
C HIS A 24 -9.51 -8.23 -11.92
N ARG A 25 -8.38 -8.15 -11.21
CA ARG A 25 -8.17 -7.29 -10.04
C ARG A 25 -8.60 -5.83 -10.28
N TYR A 26 -8.19 -5.23 -11.38
CA TYR A 26 -8.55 -3.84 -11.69
C TYR A 26 -10.06 -3.65 -11.84
N GLY A 27 -10.72 -4.49 -12.63
CA GLY A 27 -12.18 -4.43 -12.80
C GLY A 27 -12.91 -4.66 -11.48
N LEU A 28 -12.49 -5.65 -10.68
CA LEU A 28 -13.05 -5.93 -9.36
C LEU A 28 -12.85 -4.76 -8.38
N ALA A 29 -11.73 -4.02 -8.45
CA ALA A 29 -11.51 -2.84 -7.62
C ALA A 29 -12.46 -1.69 -7.99
N LEU A 30 -12.71 -1.47 -9.27
CA LEU A 30 -13.69 -0.50 -9.75
C LEU A 30 -15.12 -0.88 -9.33
N ASP A 31 -15.48 -2.15 -9.48
CA ASP A 31 -16.76 -2.68 -9.07
C ASP A 31 -16.97 -2.55 -7.55
N ALA A 32 -15.96 -2.93 -6.76
CA ALA A 32 -16.00 -2.80 -5.31
C ALA A 32 -16.14 -1.34 -4.85
N ALA A 33 -15.50 -0.39 -5.56
CA ALA A 33 -15.72 1.04 -5.31
C ALA A 33 -17.16 1.47 -5.61
N GLY A 34 -17.83 0.79 -6.55
CA GLY A 34 -19.24 1.00 -6.89
C GLY A 34 -20.21 0.73 -5.75
N ASP A 35 -19.85 -0.14 -4.82
CA ASP A 35 -20.67 -0.50 -3.65
C ASP A 35 -20.74 0.62 -2.60
N TYR A 36 -19.89 1.68 -2.72
CA TYR A 36 -19.82 2.80 -1.78
C TYR A 36 -20.29 4.12 -2.41
N PRO A 37 -20.86 5.04 -1.62
CA PRO A 37 -21.32 6.32 -2.13
C PRO A 37 -20.16 7.17 -2.69
N ALA A 38 -20.46 7.99 -3.70
CA ALA A 38 -19.44 8.86 -4.32
C ALA A 38 -18.78 9.82 -3.31
N SER A 39 -19.50 10.22 -2.26
CA SER A 39 -18.98 11.07 -1.18
C SER A 39 -17.89 10.43 -0.32
N ALA A 40 -17.81 9.10 -0.28
CA ALA A 40 -16.75 8.38 0.41
C ALA A 40 -15.47 8.27 -0.43
N ARG A 41 -15.52 8.63 -1.72
CA ARG A 41 -14.41 8.45 -2.66
C ARG A 41 -13.47 9.66 -2.68
N VAL A 42 -12.19 9.40 -2.53
CA VAL A 42 -11.14 10.44 -2.56
C VAL A 42 -11.00 11.00 -3.96
N ALA A 43 -11.21 12.30 -4.13
CA ALA A 43 -11.04 13.04 -5.38
C ALA A 43 -11.71 12.38 -6.62
N GLY A 44 -12.83 11.65 -6.41
CA GLY A 44 -13.55 10.96 -7.48
C GLY A 44 -12.83 9.71 -8.02
N THR A 45 -11.87 9.17 -7.28
CA THR A 45 -11.17 7.91 -7.59
C THR A 45 -11.83 6.72 -6.85
N PRO A 46 -11.43 5.46 -7.12
CA PRO A 46 -11.94 4.31 -6.38
C PRO A 46 -11.57 4.29 -4.89
N LEU A 47 -10.53 5.02 -4.47
CA LEU A 47 -10.06 5.03 -3.09
C LEU A 47 -11.11 5.62 -2.15
N LEU A 48 -11.35 4.99 -1.01
CA LEU A 48 -12.30 5.43 0.01
C LEU A 48 -11.58 6.17 1.14
N ALA A 49 -12.27 7.09 1.81
CA ALA A 49 -11.77 7.71 3.03
C ALA A 49 -12.89 7.92 4.05
N ALA A 50 -12.58 7.73 5.33
CA ALA A 50 -13.44 8.17 6.41
C ALA A 50 -13.48 9.71 6.51
N PRO A 51 -14.51 10.29 7.13
CA PRO A 51 -14.53 11.71 7.45
C PRO A 51 -13.29 12.13 8.27
N GLY A 52 -12.65 13.23 7.88
CA GLY A 52 -11.43 13.73 8.54
C GLY A 52 -10.12 13.12 8.07
N TRP A 53 -10.13 12.11 7.18
CA TRP A 53 -8.90 11.52 6.61
C TRP A 53 -8.29 12.38 5.49
N GLN A 54 -9.02 13.35 5.01
CA GLN A 54 -8.54 14.27 3.98
C GLN A 54 -8.38 15.67 4.59
N PRO A 55 -7.14 16.19 4.76
CA PRO A 55 -6.92 17.54 5.24
C PRO A 55 -7.34 18.56 4.18
N ALA A 56 -7.77 19.75 4.61
CA ALA A 56 -8.16 20.83 3.72
C ALA A 56 -6.99 21.36 2.86
N ALA A 57 -5.77 21.24 3.38
CA ALA A 57 -4.52 21.64 2.72
C ALA A 57 -3.44 20.55 2.93
N PRO A 58 -2.43 20.48 2.05
CA PRO A 58 -1.29 19.58 2.25
C PRO A 58 -0.61 19.84 3.60
N VAL A 59 -0.36 18.78 4.36
CA VAL A 59 0.34 18.85 5.66
C VAL A 59 1.82 18.55 5.41
N PRO A 60 2.77 19.44 5.75
CA PRO A 60 4.19 19.13 5.66
C PRO A 60 4.52 17.85 6.44
N LEU A 61 5.37 16.97 5.91
CA LEU A 61 5.68 15.70 6.55
C LEU A 61 6.21 15.85 7.99
N PRO A 62 7.05 16.86 8.32
CA PRO A 62 7.50 17.07 9.69
C PRO A 62 6.38 17.40 10.69
N ASP A 63 5.23 17.90 10.21
CA ASP A 63 4.09 18.26 11.04
C ASP A 63 3.17 17.05 11.30
N VAL A 64 3.42 15.90 10.63
CA VAL A 64 2.68 14.65 10.89
C VAL A 64 3.24 14.00 12.15
N ALA A 65 2.47 14.06 13.22
CA ALA A 65 2.84 13.47 14.50
C ALA A 65 2.49 11.97 14.54
N LEU A 66 3.45 11.15 14.94
CA LEU A 66 3.29 9.70 15.09
C LEU A 66 3.31 9.32 16.56
N GLU A 67 2.38 8.48 16.99
CA GLU A 67 2.32 7.91 18.34
C GLU A 67 2.38 6.39 18.25
N LEU A 68 3.38 5.78 18.88
CA LEU A 68 3.49 4.32 19.01
C LEU A 68 3.08 3.93 20.43
N THR A 69 1.93 3.26 20.53
CA THR A 69 1.48 2.73 21.81
C THR A 69 2.00 1.31 22.03
N PRO A 70 2.27 0.87 23.27
CA PRO A 70 2.52 -0.54 23.55
C PRO A 70 1.38 -1.38 22.99
N ALA A 71 1.71 -2.56 22.46
CA ALA A 71 0.71 -3.47 21.90
C ALA A 71 -0.37 -3.74 22.95
N LEU A 72 -1.59 -3.29 22.69
CA LEU A 72 -2.74 -3.90 23.33
C LEU A 72 -2.77 -5.36 22.84
N PRO A 73 -3.14 -6.34 23.71
CA PRO A 73 -3.34 -7.69 23.26
C PRO A 73 -4.34 -7.64 22.12
N THR A 74 -3.85 -7.81 20.91
CA THR A 74 -4.68 -7.74 19.73
C THR A 74 -5.60 -8.93 19.71
N PRO A 75 -6.90 -8.76 19.49
CA PRO A 75 -7.65 -9.84 18.90
C PRO A 75 -6.97 -10.14 17.56
N ALA A 76 -6.33 -11.28 17.42
CA ALA A 76 -6.19 -11.89 16.12
C ALA A 76 -7.55 -11.78 15.41
N LEU A 77 -7.59 -11.79 14.07
CA LEU A 77 -8.87 -12.08 13.39
C LEU A 77 -9.57 -13.14 14.23
N PRO A 78 -10.89 -13.04 14.45
CA PRO A 78 -11.54 -13.93 15.38
C PRO A 78 -11.23 -15.35 14.97
N THR A 79 -10.31 -15.92 15.72
CA THR A 79 -10.40 -17.37 15.93
C THR A 79 -11.74 -17.57 16.64
N PRO A 80 -12.42 -18.72 16.47
CA PRO A 80 -13.70 -19.00 17.10
C PRO A 80 -13.76 -18.76 18.62
N ALA A 81 -12.67 -18.35 19.26
CA ALA A 81 -12.51 -18.12 20.70
C ALA A 81 -12.11 -16.68 21.11
N GLY A 82 -12.07 -15.68 20.19
CA GLY A 82 -11.78 -14.28 20.53
C GLY A 82 -13.02 -13.44 20.84
N PRO A 83 -12.89 -12.21 21.42
CA PRO A 83 -14.04 -11.36 21.73
C PRO A 83 -14.80 -11.04 20.43
N ALA A 84 -16.11 -11.24 20.49
CA ALA A 84 -17.07 -11.25 19.42
C ALA A 84 -16.86 -10.16 18.37
N LEU A 85 -16.26 -10.52 17.24
CA LEU A 85 -16.62 -9.89 15.98
C LEU A 85 -18.01 -10.38 15.61
N ASP A 86 -18.69 -9.61 14.78
CA ASP A 86 -20.03 -9.85 14.29
C ASP A 86 -20.27 -11.37 14.12
N PRO A 87 -21.29 -11.97 14.77
CA PRO A 87 -21.61 -13.39 14.60
C PRO A 87 -21.92 -13.79 13.16
N ALA A 88 -22.07 -12.84 12.24
CA ALA A 88 -22.18 -13.06 10.80
C ALA A 88 -20.86 -13.35 10.08
N LEU A 89 -19.69 -13.17 10.75
CA LEU A 89 -18.38 -13.36 10.13
C LEU A 89 -17.94 -14.82 10.25
N ASP A 90 -18.01 -15.57 9.15
CA ASP A 90 -17.49 -16.94 9.06
C ASP A 90 -16.31 -17.03 8.08
N THR A 91 -15.12 -16.62 8.54
CA THR A 91 -13.89 -16.68 7.75
C THR A 91 -13.51 -18.09 7.35
N ALA A 92 -14.00 -19.12 8.03
CA ALA A 92 -13.76 -20.51 7.66
C ALA A 92 -14.33 -20.87 6.28
N LEU A 93 -15.33 -20.13 5.80
CA LEU A 93 -15.86 -20.29 4.43
C LEU A 93 -14.84 -19.93 3.34
N LEU A 94 -13.82 -19.14 3.67
CA LEU A 94 -12.74 -18.75 2.74
C LEU A 94 -11.55 -19.70 2.75
N LEU A 95 -11.54 -20.67 3.66
CA LEU A 95 -10.40 -21.57 3.86
C LEU A 95 -10.75 -22.96 3.30
N PRO A 96 -9.94 -23.50 2.36
CA PRO A 96 -10.20 -24.79 1.78
C PRO A 96 -9.90 -25.95 2.76
N GLU A 97 -10.36 -27.13 2.42
CA GLU A 97 -10.07 -28.36 3.15
C GLU A 97 -8.83 -29.04 2.58
N ARG A 98 -7.96 -29.49 3.48
CA ARG A 98 -6.77 -30.29 3.17
C ARG A 98 -7.16 -31.75 2.85
N PRO A 99 -6.24 -32.57 2.26
CA PRO A 99 -6.50 -33.98 1.99
C PRO A 99 -6.80 -34.84 3.22
N ASP A 100 -6.35 -34.42 4.40
CA ASP A 100 -6.63 -35.07 5.67
C ASP A 100 -7.97 -34.70 6.30
N GLY A 101 -8.78 -33.85 5.60
CA GLY A 101 -10.08 -33.37 6.07
C GLY A 101 -9.99 -32.17 7.02
N THR A 102 -8.79 -31.73 7.40
CA THR A 102 -8.64 -30.49 8.20
C THR A 102 -8.73 -29.26 7.30
N ARG A 103 -9.05 -28.09 7.88
CA ARG A 103 -9.01 -26.81 7.17
C ARG A 103 -7.70 -26.09 7.42
N TYR A 104 -7.31 -25.24 6.49
CA TYR A 104 -6.28 -24.25 6.71
C TYR A 104 -6.68 -23.31 7.85
N ARG A 105 -5.71 -22.80 8.62
CA ARG A 105 -5.97 -22.00 9.82
C ARG A 105 -6.12 -20.51 9.50
N SER A 106 -5.51 -20.04 8.39
CA SER A 106 -5.56 -18.66 7.95
C SER A 106 -5.49 -18.55 6.43
N TYR A 107 -5.87 -17.38 5.91
CA TYR A 107 -5.74 -17.09 4.48
C TYR A 107 -4.26 -17.02 4.06
N SER A 108 -3.39 -16.43 4.88
CA SER A 108 -1.96 -16.37 4.64
C SER A 108 -1.31 -17.77 4.61
N GLU A 109 -1.72 -18.69 5.49
CA GLU A 109 -1.27 -20.09 5.43
C GLU A 109 -1.70 -20.76 4.12
N THR A 110 -2.96 -20.56 3.71
CA THR A 110 -3.49 -21.11 2.45
C THR A 110 -2.72 -20.56 1.25
N LEU A 111 -2.50 -19.24 1.23
CA LEU A 111 -1.78 -18.57 0.15
C LEU A 111 -0.33 -19.05 0.04
N ARG A 112 0.35 -19.23 1.19
CA ARG A 112 1.73 -19.75 1.25
C ARG A 112 1.84 -21.15 0.66
N GLU A 113 0.87 -22.01 0.91
CA GLU A 113 0.93 -23.41 0.47
C GLU A 113 0.42 -23.62 -0.97
N LEU A 114 -0.61 -22.89 -1.39
CA LEU A 114 -1.30 -23.14 -2.66
C LEU A 114 -0.89 -22.19 -3.79
N ALA A 115 -0.55 -20.95 -3.47
CA ALA A 115 -0.23 -19.91 -4.46
C ALA A 115 0.74 -18.87 -3.88
N PRO A 116 1.95 -19.29 -3.43
CA PRO A 116 2.88 -18.38 -2.77
C PRO A 116 3.34 -17.26 -3.71
N PRO A 117 3.30 -15.98 -3.26
CA PRO A 117 4.02 -14.91 -3.92
C PRO A 117 5.55 -15.14 -3.87
N ALA A 118 6.30 -14.48 -4.75
CA ALA A 118 7.76 -14.63 -4.81
C ALA A 118 8.44 -14.22 -3.49
N VAL A 119 7.94 -13.15 -2.85
CA VAL A 119 8.32 -12.73 -1.51
C VAL A 119 7.08 -12.78 -0.63
N PHE A 120 7.08 -13.62 0.41
CA PHE A 120 5.93 -13.80 1.29
C PHE A 120 6.37 -14.14 2.72
N GLU A 121 6.71 -13.10 3.46
CA GLU A 121 7.22 -13.15 4.83
C GLU A 121 6.29 -12.40 5.78
N ASN A 122 6.18 -12.88 7.01
CA ASN A 122 5.38 -12.21 8.05
C ASN A 122 6.26 -11.19 8.80
N ARG A 123 6.66 -10.13 8.12
CA ARG A 123 7.50 -9.06 8.69
C ARG A 123 6.72 -8.24 9.73
N PRO A 124 7.42 -7.64 10.72
CA PRO A 124 6.81 -6.69 11.65
C PRO A 124 6.29 -5.45 10.89
N THR A 125 5.15 -4.91 11.33
CA THR A 125 4.54 -3.70 10.74
C THR A 125 3.99 -2.77 11.81
N TYR A 126 3.95 -1.47 11.53
CA TYR A 126 3.21 -0.52 12.35
C TYR A 126 1.73 -0.57 11.97
N ARG A 127 0.89 -1.09 12.87
CA ARG A 127 -0.55 -1.15 12.69
C ARG A 127 -1.18 0.19 13.05
N LEU A 128 -1.84 0.81 12.09
CA LEU A 128 -2.61 2.04 12.30
C LEU A 128 -3.86 1.75 13.14
N THR A 129 -4.05 2.52 14.21
CA THR A 129 -5.18 2.38 15.15
C THR A 129 -6.09 3.60 15.17
N GLU A 130 -5.54 4.81 14.99
CA GLU A 130 -6.30 6.05 14.99
C GLU A 130 -5.76 7.06 13.96
N VAL A 131 -6.68 7.86 13.40
CA VAL A 131 -6.38 8.92 12.45
C VAL A 131 -7.09 10.21 12.90
N HIS A 132 -6.29 11.19 13.30
CA HIS A 132 -6.71 12.55 13.63
C HIS A 132 -5.71 13.53 13.05
N LEU A 133 -5.66 13.65 11.71
CA LEU A 133 -4.65 14.44 11.02
C LEU A 133 -4.48 15.84 11.64
N PRO A 134 -3.23 16.25 11.92
CA PRO A 134 -1.96 15.63 11.49
C PRO A 134 -1.42 14.51 12.41
N ARG A 135 -2.17 13.98 13.37
CA ARG A 135 -1.74 12.91 14.28
C ARG A 135 -2.22 11.55 13.81
N LEU A 136 -1.32 10.55 13.86
CA LEU A 136 -1.56 9.14 13.55
C LEU A 136 -1.08 8.28 14.73
N ALA A 137 -1.93 7.37 15.22
CA ALA A 137 -1.57 6.45 16.28
C ALA A 137 -1.39 5.02 15.76
N PHE A 138 -0.38 4.35 16.30
CA PHE A 138 0.02 3.02 15.87
C PHE A 138 0.24 2.08 17.05
N THR A 139 0.17 0.80 16.78
CA THR A 139 0.65 -0.28 17.64
C THR A 139 1.49 -1.25 16.80
N ARG A 140 2.09 -2.25 17.46
CA ARG A 140 2.85 -3.29 16.76
C ARG A 140 1.90 -4.31 16.12
N GLY A 141 2.24 -4.79 14.95
CA GLY A 141 1.52 -5.81 14.21
C GLY A 141 2.45 -6.57 13.27
N HIS A 142 1.89 -7.42 12.44
CA HIS A 142 2.64 -8.18 11.44
C HIS A 142 1.95 -8.10 10.08
N TYR A 143 2.72 -8.33 9.01
CA TYR A 143 2.24 -8.22 7.64
C TYR A 143 1.04 -9.13 7.35
N PHE A 144 1.06 -10.37 7.86
CA PHE A 144 -0.03 -11.32 7.60
C PHE A 144 -1.35 -10.94 8.25
N ASP A 145 -1.36 -10.08 9.26
CA ASP A 145 -2.60 -9.55 9.82
C ASP A 145 -3.43 -8.82 8.75
N GLY A 146 -2.76 -8.05 7.88
CA GLY A 146 -3.39 -7.38 6.74
C GLY A 146 -3.76 -8.34 5.61
N VAL A 147 -2.93 -9.36 5.35
CA VAL A 147 -3.21 -10.39 4.34
C VAL A 147 -4.45 -11.20 4.71
N ASP A 148 -4.54 -11.64 5.96
CA ASP A 148 -5.64 -12.45 6.48
C ASP A 148 -6.98 -11.71 6.50
N THR A 149 -6.94 -10.38 6.42
CA THR A 149 -8.15 -9.54 6.33
C THR A 149 -8.37 -9.03 4.90
N GLY A 150 -7.40 -8.31 4.35
CA GLY A 150 -7.57 -7.57 3.10
C GLY A 150 -7.57 -8.46 1.86
N GLU A 151 -6.56 -9.32 1.69
CA GLU A 151 -6.55 -10.27 0.56
C GLU A 151 -7.66 -11.31 0.70
N ALA A 152 -8.04 -11.69 1.92
CA ALA A 152 -9.18 -12.55 2.18
C ALA A 152 -10.51 -11.87 1.77
N ALA A 153 -10.70 -10.58 2.06
CA ALA A 153 -11.87 -9.81 1.64
C ALA A 153 -11.93 -9.67 0.10
N ALA A 154 -10.78 -9.48 -0.56
CA ALA A 154 -10.71 -9.47 -2.02
C ALA A 154 -11.06 -10.85 -2.62
N HIS A 155 -10.61 -11.93 -1.99
CA HIS A 155 -10.96 -13.29 -2.38
C HIS A 155 -12.47 -13.56 -2.21
N GLU A 156 -13.05 -13.14 -1.09
CA GLU A 156 -14.51 -13.21 -0.87
C GLU A 156 -15.26 -12.47 -1.96
N TYR A 157 -14.83 -11.24 -2.31
CA TYR A 157 -15.45 -10.47 -3.38
C TYR A 157 -15.45 -11.21 -4.72
N ALA A 158 -14.29 -11.77 -5.08
CA ALA A 158 -14.13 -12.59 -6.28
C ALA A 158 -14.98 -13.87 -6.22
N ALA A 159 -15.05 -14.54 -5.07
CA ALA A 159 -15.88 -15.72 -4.88
C ALA A 159 -17.36 -15.44 -5.08
N ILE A 160 -17.86 -14.33 -4.52
CA ILE A 160 -19.26 -13.89 -4.69
C ILE A 160 -19.58 -13.65 -6.19
N ARG A 161 -18.66 -13.00 -6.94
CA ARG A 161 -18.81 -12.79 -8.40
C ARG A 161 -18.88 -14.11 -9.19
N LEU A 162 -18.29 -15.18 -8.66
CA LEU A 162 -18.37 -16.54 -9.22
C LEU A 162 -19.52 -17.39 -8.65
N GLY A 163 -20.48 -16.78 -7.92
CA GLY A 163 -21.63 -17.46 -7.33
C GLY A 163 -21.36 -18.13 -5.98
N GLY A 164 -20.24 -17.81 -5.33
CA GLY A 164 -19.90 -18.30 -3.99
C GLY A 164 -20.70 -17.62 -2.88
N ARG A 165 -20.65 -18.20 -1.69
CA ARG A 165 -21.33 -17.66 -0.49
C ARG A 165 -20.49 -16.59 0.18
N PRO A 166 -21.10 -15.51 0.73
CA PRO A 166 -20.38 -14.51 1.51
C PRO A 166 -19.89 -15.10 2.85
N ALA A 167 -18.69 -14.72 3.25
CA ALA A 167 -18.09 -15.05 4.55
C ALA A 167 -18.21 -13.90 5.57
N GLY A 168 -18.65 -12.73 5.13
CA GLY A 168 -18.94 -11.55 5.95
C GLY A 168 -17.82 -10.52 6.04
N LEU A 169 -16.61 -10.76 5.52
CA LEU A 169 -15.54 -9.74 5.50
C LEU A 169 -15.96 -8.50 4.71
N ARG A 170 -16.75 -8.70 3.63
CA ARG A 170 -17.27 -7.61 2.80
C ARG A 170 -18.35 -6.77 3.47
N ALA A 171 -18.90 -7.21 4.60
CA ALA A 171 -19.82 -6.42 5.42
C ALA A 171 -19.11 -5.46 6.38
N LEU A 172 -17.78 -5.59 6.54
CA LEU A 172 -16.99 -4.64 7.32
C LEU A 172 -16.88 -3.31 6.58
N ASP A 173 -16.98 -2.20 7.33
CA ASP A 173 -16.57 -0.90 6.80
C ASP A 173 -15.04 -0.90 6.65
N PRO A 174 -14.50 -0.76 5.43
CA PRO A 174 -13.05 -0.78 5.20
C PRO A 174 -12.31 0.38 5.87
N CYS A 175 -13.00 1.44 6.24
CA CYS A 175 -12.42 2.59 6.95
C CYS A 175 -12.56 2.51 8.48
N ASP A 176 -13.25 1.51 9.05
CA ASP A 176 -13.31 1.33 10.50
C ASP A 176 -12.08 0.55 11.02
N LEU A 177 -11.08 1.29 11.50
CA LEU A 177 -9.80 0.75 12.00
C LEU A 177 -9.96 -0.11 13.26
N ARG A 178 -11.09 -0.05 13.97
CA ARG A 178 -11.35 -0.83 15.18
C ARG A 178 -11.80 -2.25 14.86
N ARG A 179 -12.30 -2.49 13.66
CA ARG A 179 -12.89 -3.78 13.27
C ARG A 179 -11.96 -4.65 12.43
N ARG A 180 -10.78 -4.15 12.09
CA ARG A 180 -9.78 -4.89 11.33
C ARG A 180 -8.36 -4.42 11.62
N PRO A 181 -7.35 -5.28 11.50
CA PRO A 181 -5.97 -4.83 11.50
C PRO A 181 -5.68 -4.01 10.23
N VAL A 182 -4.92 -2.92 10.38
CA VAL A 182 -4.55 -2.03 9.27
C VAL A 182 -3.05 -1.84 9.24
N ASN A 183 -2.39 -2.50 8.31
CA ASN A 183 -1.00 -2.21 7.97
C ASN A 183 -1.01 -0.99 7.04
N LEU A 184 -0.45 0.13 7.51
CA LEU A 184 -0.40 1.34 6.71
C LEU A 184 0.68 1.20 5.64
N ALA A 185 0.32 1.46 4.38
CA ALA A 185 1.30 1.71 3.33
C ALA A 185 1.53 3.22 3.17
N VAL A 186 2.69 3.61 2.66
CA VAL A 186 3.01 4.99 2.28
C VAL A 186 3.13 5.05 0.77
N SER A 187 2.12 5.63 0.12
CA SER A 187 2.12 5.84 -1.34
C SER A 187 2.63 7.22 -1.67
N THR A 188 3.82 7.32 -2.25
CA THR A 188 4.50 8.58 -2.53
C THR A 188 4.52 8.90 -4.02
N LEU A 189 3.89 10.00 -4.39
CA LEU A 189 4.08 10.59 -5.72
C LEU A 189 5.38 11.39 -5.73
N THR A 190 6.37 10.96 -6.49
CA THR A 190 7.62 11.70 -6.68
C THR A 190 7.49 12.66 -7.85
N LEU A 191 7.65 13.95 -7.56
CA LEU A 191 7.71 15.03 -8.53
C LEU A 191 9.15 15.51 -8.68
N ARG A 192 9.75 15.31 -9.86
CA ARG A 192 10.97 15.98 -10.27
C ARG A 192 10.59 17.40 -10.72
N PHE A 193 11.05 18.42 -9.99
CA PHE A 193 10.70 19.81 -10.22
C PHE A 193 11.87 20.63 -10.74
N ASP A 194 11.74 21.13 -11.97
CA ASP A 194 12.67 22.11 -12.57
C ASP A 194 12.17 23.52 -12.25
N GLN A 195 12.72 24.08 -11.18
CA GLN A 195 12.31 25.41 -10.72
C GLN A 195 12.61 26.50 -11.75
N ALA A 196 13.70 26.38 -12.53
CA ALA A 196 14.07 27.39 -13.53
C ALA A 196 13.06 27.46 -14.69
N ARG A 197 12.41 26.32 -15.00
CA ARG A 197 11.39 26.24 -16.05
C ARG A 197 9.96 26.22 -15.52
N GLY A 198 9.76 26.19 -14.21
CA GLY A 198 8.45 26.05 -13.58
C GLY A 198 7.74 24.73 -13.95
N ARG A 199 8.46 23.67 -14.31
CA ARG A 199 7.90 22.40 -14.79
C ARG A 199 8.19 21.26 -13.85
N ALA A 200 7.19 20.42 -13.65
CA ALA A 200 7.34 19.18 -12.91
C ALA A 200 7.02 17.96 -13.78
N SER A 201 7.67 16.85 -13.47
CA SER A 201 7.38 15.53 -14.05
C SER A 201 7.30 14.47 -12.98
N PHE A 202 6.59 13.37 -13.25
CA PHE A 202 6.43 12.24 -12.32
C PHE A 202 6.73 10.92 -13.00
N LEU A 203 7.05 9.92 -12.19
CA LEU A 203 7.25 8.54 -12.59
C LEU A 203 6.08 7.68 -12.15
N LEU A 204 5.83 6.62 -12.90
CA LEU A 204 4.95 5.53 -12.51
C LEU A 204 5.73 4.21 -12.53
N HIS A 205 5.33 3.31 -11.66
CA HIS A 205 5.82 1.96 -11.60
C HIS A 205 4.74 1.01 -12.15
N TRP A 206 5.07 0.18 -13.11
CA TRP A 206 4.22 -0.93 -13.52
C TRP A 206 4.60 -2.17 -12.72
N ARG A 207 3.68 -2.69 -11.93
CA ARG A 207 3.90 -3.88 -11.09
C ARG A 207 3.72 -5.14 -11.93
N ASP A 208 4.79 -5.92 -12.03
CA ASP A 208 4.78 -7.15 -12.82
C ASP A 208 3.97 -8.24 -12.09
N PRO A 209 2.85 -8.73 -12.66
CA PRO A 209 2.02 -9.76 -12.01
C PRO A 209 2.75 -11.09 -11.80
N ALA A 210 3.85 -11.33 -12.51
CA ALA A 210 4.68 -12.52 -12.31
C ALA A 210 5.61 -12.41 -11.09
N LYS A 211 5.84 -11.17 -10.59
CA LYS A 211 6.78 -10.90 -9.51
C LYS A 211 6.09 -10.62 -8.16
N VAL A 212 4.90 -10.04 -8.19
CA VAL A 212 4.23 -9.55 -6.97
C VAL A 212 2.93 -10.27 -6.67
N GLY A 213 2.67 -10.50 -5.37
CA GLY A 213 1.41 -11.10 -4.90
C GLY A 213 0.25 -10.11 -4.75
N HIS A 214 0.54 -8.80 -4.75
CA HIS A 214 -0.44 -7.72 -4.59
C HIS A 214 -0.31 -6.67 -5.70
N ALA A 215 -1.44 -6.17 -6.21
CA ALA A 215 -1.53 -5.14 -7.25
C ALA A 215 -0.75 -5.41 -8.55
N GLY A 216 -0.47 -6.68 -8.88
CA GLY A 216 0.17 -7.05 -10.14
C GLY A 216 -0.68 -6.63 -11.34
N GLY A 217 -0.03 -6.16 -12.42
CA GLY A 217 -0.68 -5.64 -13.62
C GLY A 217 -1.20 -4.21 -13.52
N LEU A 218 -0.98 -3.53 -12.38
CA LEU A 218 -1.41 -2.14 -12.17
C LEU A 218 -0.22 -1.17 -12.23
N HIS A 219 -0.52 0.04 -12.66
CA HIS A 219 0.37 1.19 -12.48
C HIS A 219 0.24 1.74 -11.07
N GLN A 220 1.33 2.22 -10.51
CA GLN A 220 1.42 2.79 -9.17
C GLN A 220 2.33 4.01 -9.18
N VAL A 221 2.08 4.96 -8.28
CA VAL A 221 3.07 6.00 -7.95
C VAL A 221 4.29 5.35 -7.29
N ILE A 222 5.40 6.05 -7.22
CA ILE A 222 6.65 5.49 -6.71
C ILE A 222 7.38 6.54 -5.85
N PRO A 223 7.94 6.10 -4.69
CA PRO A 223 7.91 4.76 -4.11
C PRO A 223 6.62 4.44 -3.35
N VAL A 224 6.38 3.15 -3.11
CA VAL A 224 5.29 2.68 -2.25
C VAL A 224 5.72 1.48 -1.43
N GLY A 225 5.65 1.61 -0.12
CA GLY A 225 5.98 0.51 0.80
C GLY A 225 5.09 0.48 2.03
N VAL A 226 5.11 -0.65 2.71
CA VAL A 226 4.45 -0.79 4.01
C VAL A 226 5.24 -0.03 5.06
N PHE A 227 4.56 0.77 5.89
CA PHE A 227 5.20 1.41 7.02
C PHE A 227 5.57 0.35 8.07
N GLN A 228 6.84 0.00 8.10
CA GLN A 228 7.37 -1.12 8.89
C GLN A 228 8.79 -0.84 9.38
N PRO A 229 9.21 -1.44 10.50
CA PRO A 229 10.62 -1.44 10.88
C PRO A 229 11.42 -2.35 9.94
N SER A 230 12.71 -2.09 9.81
CA SER A 230 13.64 -2.93 9.02
C SER A 230 13.87 -4.31 9.66
N ASP A 231 13.73 -4.40 10.98
CA ASP A 231 13.93 -5.62 11.78
C ASP A 231 13.08 -5.56 13.06
N GLU A 232 12.88 -6.71 13.71
CA GLU A 232 12.16 -6.87 15.00
C GLU A 232 12.77 -6.03 16.14
N ILE A 233 14.05 -5.68 16.07
CA ILE A 233 14.70 -4.83 17.07
C ILE A 233 14.56 -3.33 16.79
N ALA A 234 14.10 -2.96 15.59
CA ALA A 234 14.10 -1.56 15.10
C ALA A 234 12.80 -0.79 15.38
N TRP A 235 11.86 -1.32 16.17
CA TRP A 235 10.52 -0.74 16.38
C TRP A 235 10.51 0.75 16.71
N THR A 236 11.39 1.22 17.57
CA THR A 236 11.46 2.64 17.94
C THR A 236 12.39 3.41 17.01
N TRP A 237 13.46 2.76 16.56
CA TRP A 237 14.45 3.37 15.68
C TRP A 237 13.89 3.76 14.32
N ASP A 238 13.11 2.86 13.71
CA ASP A 238 12.52 3.06 12.39
C ASP A 238 11.12 3.69 12.41
N PHE A 239 10.62 4.09 13.59
CA PHE A 239 9.31 4.72 13.72
C PHE A 239 9.35 6.17 13.21
N SER A 240 9.54 6.32 11.91
CA SER A 240 9.65 7.58 11.18
C SER A 240 9.19 7.40 9.75
N LEU A 241 8.21 8.18 9.32
CA LEU A 241 7.77 8.18 7.92
C LEU A 241 8.93 8.51 6.98
N TRP A 242 9.78 9.48 7.35
CA TRP A 242 10.92 9.85 6.50
C TRP A 242 11.92 8.71 6.34
N ARG A 243 12.30 8.02 7.42
CA ARG A 243 13.20 6.86 7.35
C ARG A 243 12.63 5.73 6.50
N SER A 244 11.33 5.44 6.67
CA SER A 244 10.64 4.47 5.82
C SER A 244 10.68 4.90 4.35
N MET A 245 10.34 6.17 4.04
CA MET A 245 10.38 6.68 2.68
C MET A 245 11.79 6.62 2.08
N VAL A 246 12.83 6.91 2.85
CA VAL A 246 14.23 6.83 2.37
C VAL A 246 14.59 5.41 1.96
N ARG A 247 14.17 4.39 2.72
CA ARG A 247 14.39 2.99 2.33
C ARG A 247 13.68 2.67 1.02
N GLU A 248 12.41 2.99 0.92
CA GLU A 248 11.62 2.74 -0.30
C GLU A 248 12.18 3.51 -1.52
N PHE A 249 12.66 4.74 -1.33
CA PHE A 249 13.38 5.48 -2.40
C PHE A 249 14.63 4.75 -2.85
N ALA A 250 15.39 4.20 -1.91
CA ALA A 250 16.61 3.46 -2.21
C ALA A 250 16.30 2.16 -2.99
N GLU A 251 15.31 1.42 -2.55
CA GLU A 251 14.92 0.13 -3.15
C GLU A 251 14.29 0.32 -4.52
N GLU A 252 13.27 1.12 -4.63
CA GLU A 252 12.48 1.21 -5.84
C GLU A 252 13.08 2.15 -6.89
N LEU A 253 13.70 3.29 -6.50
CA LEU A 253 14.21 4.28 -7.43
C LEU A 253 15.73 4.31 -7.57
N ALA A 254 16.51 4.00 -6.54
CA ALA A 254 17.95 3.91 -6.65
C ALA A 254 18.45 2.49 -6.98
N GLY A 255 17.61 1.46 -6.76
CA GLY A 255 17.94 0.06 -7.07
C GLY A 255 18.85 -0.59 -6.04
N HIS A 256 18.78 -0.14 -4.78
CA HIS A 256 19.44 -0.80 -3.67
C HIS A 256 18.70 -2.08 -3.29
N SER A 257 19.40 -3.00 -2.61
CA SER A 257 18.77 -4.17 -2.00
C SER A 257 17.96 -3.75 -0.76
N ASP A 258 16.90 -4.46 -0.46
CA ASP A 258 16.14 -4.39 0.80
C ASP A 258 16.83 -5.14 1.97
N ASP A 259 17.98 -5.76 1.71
CA ASP A 259 18.83 -6.37 2.72
C ASP A 259 19.78 -5.31 3.31
N TYR A 260 19.41 -4.81 4.47
CA TYR A 260 20.20 -3.84 5.24
C TYR A 260 21.21 -4.52 6.19
N GLY A 261 21.35 -5.85 6.12
CA GLY A 261 22.15 -6.64 7.05
C GLY A 261 21.52 -6.74 8.44
N PRO A 262 22.18 -7.45 9.36
CA PRO A 262 21.68 -7.63 10.72
C PRO A 262 21.83 -6.34 11.54
N GLY A 263 20.79 -5.95 12.27
CA GLY A 263 20.81 -4.84 13.21
C GLY A 263 20.05 -3.61 12.76
N LEU A 264 20.34 -2.48 13.40
CA LEU A 264 19.69 -1.21 13.09
C LEU A 264 20.30 -0.58 11.84
N VAL A 265 19.48 -0.06 10.96
CA VAL A 265 19.95 0.73 9.81
C VAL A 265 20.59 2.03 10.31
N ASP A 266 21.85 2.25 9.97
CA ASP A 266 22.56 3.47 10.32
C ASP A 266 22.34 4.56 9.27
N TYR A 267 21.25 5.32 9.44
CA TYR A 267 20.90 6.42 8.54
C TYR A 267 21.91 7.57 8.54
N ASP A 268 22.70 7.69 9.60
CA ASP A 268 23.67 8.77 9.75
C ASP A 268 24.97 8.50 8.97
N THR A 269 25.31 7.24 8.74
CA THR A 269 26.47 6.83 7.94
C THR A 269 26.12 6.35 6.55
N TRP A 270 24.88 5.92 6.30
CA TRP A 270 24.44 5.47 4.99
C TRP A 270 24.44 6.63 3.97
N PRO A 271 25.32 6.61 2.94
CA PRO A 271 25.52 7.77 2.05
C PRO A 271 24.23 8.25 1.37
N PHE A 272 23.37 7.33 0.91
CA PHE A 272 22.10 7.68 0.27
C PHE A 272 21.15 8.38 1.25
N ALA A 273 20.96 7.83 2.45
CA ALA A 273 20.11 8.44 3.48
C ALA A 273 20.59 9.83 3.88
N ARG A 274 21.90 10.01 4.02
CA ARG A 274 22.52 11.32 4.30
C ARG A 274 22.24 12.33 3.20
N GLN A 275 22.40 11.96 1.92
CA GLN A 275 22.13 12.84 0.79
C GLN A 275 20.65 13.25 0.72
N MET A 276 19.74 12.29 0.91
CA MET A 276 18.29 12.55 0.94
C MET A 276 17.94 13.50 2.10
N THR A 277 18.42 13.22 3.31
CA THR A 277 18.12 14.03 4.50
C THR A 277 18.74 15.43 4.39
N ALA A 278 19.99 15.56 3.93
CA ALA A 278 20.60 16.85 3.68
C ALA A 278 19.85 17.69 2.64
N ALA A 279 19.29 17.04 1.60
CA ALA A 279 18.46 17.73 0.60
C ALA A 279 17.09 18.16 1.18
N LEU A 280 16.52 17.35 2.08
CA LEU A 280 15.29 17.71 2.82
C LEU A 280 15.54 18.93 3.72
N ASP A 281 16.61 18.91 4.54
CA ASP A 281 16.98 20.00 5.46
C ASP A 281 17.25 21.32 4.73
N GLN A 282 17.76 21.23 3.50
CA GLN A 282 18.00 22.37 2.62
C GLN A 282 16.75 22.82 1.84
N GLY A 283 15.60 22.18 2.04
CA GLY A 283 14.36 22.48 1.30
C GLY A 283 14.39 22.12 -0.18
N ARG A 284 15.42 21.37 -0.63
CA ARG A 284 15.51 20.88 -2.01
C ARG A 284 14.70 19.60 -2.25
N ILE A 285 14.38 18.89 -1.17
CA ILE A 285 13.31 17.90 -1.11
C ILE A 285 12.27 18.45 -0.16
N ARG A 286 11.02 18.43 -0.56
CA ARG A 286 9.88 18.81 0.27
C ARG A 286 8.83 17.73 0.18
N VAL A 287 8.28 17.31 1.32
CA VAL A 287 7.30 16.21 1.38
C VAL A 287 6.06 16.64 2.13
N TRP A 288 4.91 16.27 1.59
CA TRP A 288 3.60 16.56 2.20
C TRP A 288 2.74 15.30 2.27
N CYS A 289 1.94 15.24 3.32
CA CYS A 289 0.80 14.33 3.44
C CYS A 289 -0.44 15.00 2.85
N LEU A 290 -1.15 14.29 1.97
CA LEU A 290 -2.40 14.73 1.36
C LEU A 290 -3.63 14.03 1.96
N GLY A 291 -3.43 13.15 2.94
CA GLY A 291 -4.48 12.38 3.59
C GLY A 291 -4.25 10.88 3.54
N LEU A 292 -5.29 10.14 3.88
CA LEU A 292 -5.30 8.68 3.85
C LEU A 292 -6.49 8.18 3.03
N GLY A 293 -6.38 6.94 2.58
CA GLY A 293 -7.51 6.23 1.99
C GLY A 293 -7.33 4.73 1.99
N THR A 294 -8.42 4.02 1.78
CA THR A 294 -8.48 2.57 1.78
C THR A 294 -8.99 2.05 0.43
N ASP A 295 -8.29 1.10 -0.14
CA ASP A 295 -8.74 0.38 -1.35
C ASP A 295 -9.97 -0.46 -1.02
N PRO A 296 -11.10 -0.30 -1.74
CA PRO A 296 -12.34 -0.97 -1.40
C PRO A 296 -12.34 -2.49 -1.68
N LEU A 297 -11.43 -2.98 -2.52
CA LEU A 297 -11.32 -4.40 -2.81
C LEU A 297 -10.47 -5.13 -1.77
N THR A 298 -9.27 -4.60 -1.51
CA THR A 298 -8.22 -5.27 -0.73
C THR A 298 -8.09 -4.75 0.69
N TYR A 299 -8.84 -3.70 1.04
CA TYR A 299 -8.74 -2.99 2.32
C TYR A 299 -7.32 -2.47 2.65
N ALA A 300 -6.41 -2.45 1.67
CA ALA A 300 -5.12 -1.79 1.81
C ALA A 300 -5.35 -0.30 2.10
N THR A 301 -4.71 0.20 3.15
CA THR A 301 -4.83 1.59 3.58
C THR A 301 -3.51 2.30 3.35
N ASP A 302 -3.58 3.42 2.64
CA ASP A 302 -2.42 4.18 2.20
C ASP A 302 -2.42 5.59 2.79
N LEU A 303 -1.26 6.01 3.31
CA LEU A 303 -0.93 7.41 3.51
C LEU A 303 -0.52 7.99 2.16
N LEU A 304 -1.25 8.98 1.70
CA LEU A 304 -1.04 9.62 0.41
C LEU A 304 -0.04 10.76 0.56
N THR A 305 1.15 10.61 -0.01
CA THR A 305 2.22 11.60 0.13
C THR A 305 2.73 12.09 -1.22
N VAL A 306 3.28 13.30 -1.24
CA VAL A 306 3.98 13.86 -2.39
C VAL A 306 5.36 14.32 -1.97
N ALA A 307 6.39 13.86 -2.68
CA ALA A 307 7.75 14.35 -2.57
C ALA A 307 8.09 15.22 -3.79
N VAL A 308 8.31 16.50 -3.58
CA VAL A 308 8.81 17.42 -4.62
C VAL A 308 10.30 17.53 -4.46
N ILE A 309 11.04 17.08 -5.47
CA ILE A 309 12.50 16.99 -5.49
C ILE A 309 13.03 17.95 -6.56
N ASP A 310 13.94 18.85 -6.17
CA ASP A 310 14.68 19.68 -7.12
C ASP A 310 15.28 18.80 -8.23
N SER A 311 15.20 19.27 -9.47
CA SER A 311 15.59 18.48 -10.64
C SER A 311 17.05 18.02 -10.61
N ARG A 312 17.96 18.83 -10.06
CA ARG A 312 19.40 18.47 -9.95
C ARG A 312 19.58 17.39 -8.90
N VAL A 313 18.94 17.55 -7.73
CA VAL A 313 18.97 16.52 -6.66
C VAL A 313 18.39 15.20 -7.18
N PHE A 314 17.29 15.28 -7.90
CA PHE A 314 16.68 14.09 -8.49
C PHE A 314 17.62 13.39 -9.48
N ASP A 315 18.25 14.17 -10.39
CA ASP A 315 19.14 13.62 -11.42
C ASP A 315 20.45 13.07 -10.85
N ASP A 316 20.90 13.59 -9.68
CA ASP A 316 22.07 13.10 -8.94
C ASP A 316 21.78 11.77 -8.20
N LEU A 317 20.57 11.60 -7.66
CA LEU A 317 20.18 10.45 -6.85
C LEU A 317 19.55 9.33 -7.67
N PHE A 318 18.80 9.68 -8.72
CA PHE A 318 17.95 8.76 -9.47
C PHE A 318 18.19 8.87 -10.98
N SER A 319 17.58 7.98 -11.73
CA SER A 319 17.60 8.02 -13.18
C SER A 319 16.19 8.18 -13.74
N LEU A 320 16.05 9.02 -14.76
CA LEU A 320 14.80 9.15 -15.54
C LEU A 320 14.60 8.01 -16.56
N ARG A 321 15.60 7.14 -16.74
CA ARG A 321 15.48 6.02 -17.70
C ARG A 321 14.63 4.92 -17.08
N PRO A 322 13.81 4.24 -17.89
CA PRO A 322 13.08 3.06 -17.44
C PRO A 322 14.03 2.03 -16.83
N ARG A 323 13.63 1.48 -15.69
CA ARG A 323 14.41 0.49 -14.94
C ARG A 323 13.49 -0.63 -14.47
N SER A 324 13.99 -1.86 -14.52
CA SER A 324 13.34 -2.99 -13.84
C SER A 324 13.92 -3.16 -12.44
N ASN A 325 13.06 -3.47 -11.48
CA ASN A 325 13.40 -3.85 -10.12
C ASN A 325 12.76 -5.20 -9.76
N ALA A 326 12.84 -5.60 -8.49
CA ALA A 326 12.29 -6.88 -8.00
C ALA A 326 10.77 -6.97 -8.22
N GLU A 327 10.05 -5.87 -8.24
CA GLU A 327 8.58 -5.81 -8.29
C GLU A 327 8.01 -5.49 -9.68
N GLY A 328 8.79 -4.85 -10.57
CA GLY A 328 8.27 -4.43 -11.88
C GLY A 328 9.19 -3.53 -12.66
N THR A 329 8.63 -2.51 -13.32
CA THR A 329 9.36 -1.58 -14.18
C THR A 329 8.95 -0.15 -13.90
N VAL A 330 9.92 0.70 -13.57
CA VAL A 330 9.76 2.15 -13.51
C VAL A 330 9.64 2.68 -14.94
N LEU A 331 8.54 3.36 -15.24
CA LEU A 331 8.24 3.88 -16.58
C LEU A 331 8.94 5.22 -16.82
N ALA A 332 8.98 5.63 -18.10
CA ALA A 332 9.47 6.94 -18.48
C ALA A 332 8.69 8.07 -17.81
N ALA A 333 9.39 9.16 -17.47
CA ALA A 333 8.79 10.32 -16.83
C ALA A 333 7.69 10.95 -17.69
N ARG A 334 6.60 11.36 -17.00
CA ARG A 334 5.46 12.07 -17.60
C ARG A 334 5.39 13.48 -17.06
N GLU A 335 4.91 14.41 -17.88
CA GLU A 335 4.69 15.80 -17.47
C GLU A 335 3.59 15.85 -16.38
N PHE A 336 3.83 16.59 -15.30
CA PHE A 336 2.82 16.84 -14.27
C PHE A 336 1.86 17.93 -14.75
N ALA A 337 0.87 17.49 -15.54
CA ALA A 337 -0.12 18.34 -16.19
C ALA A 337 -1.51 17.70 -16.09
N ALA A 338 -2.57 18.54 -16.07
CA ALA A 338 -3.96 18.08 -15.93
C ALA A 338 -4.33 16.96 -16.91
N ARG A 339 -3.98 17.14 -18.18
CA ARG A 339 -4.30 16.16 -19.24
C ARG A 339 -3.59 14.82 -19.04
N ALA A 340 -2.31 14.86 -18.64
CA ALA A 340 -1.55 13.63 -18.40
C ALA A 340 -2.10 12.87 -17.19
N ILE A 341 -2.42 13.56 -16.11
CA ILE A 341 -3.01 12.99 -14.91
C ILE A 341 -4.40 12.41 -15.22
N ASP A 342 -5.24 13.16 -15.91
CA ASP A 342 -6.57 12.67 -16.28
C ASP A 342 -6.48 11.42 -17.17
N HIS A 343 -5.58 11.40 -18.15
CA HIS A 343 -5.34 10.22 -18.98
C HIS A 343 -4.95 9.00 -18.13
N VAL A 344 -3.97 9.15 -17.24
CA VAL A 344 -3.51 8.07 -16.36
C VAL A 344 -4.68 7.54 -15.50
N VAL A 345 -5.38 8.43 -14.81
CA VAL A 345 -6.43 8.05 -13.86
C VAL A 345 -7.67 7.45 -14.52
N THR A 346 -7.98 7.85 -15.76
CA THR A 346 -9.23 7.42 -16.43
C THR A 346 -9.04 6.35 -17.49
N ARG A 347 -7.82 6.15 -18.00
CA ARG A 347 -7.55 5.28 -19.15
C ARG A 347 -6.55 4.15 -18.88
N GLU A 348 -5.80 4.24 -17.79
CA GLU A 348 -4.80 3.23 -17.45
C GLU A 348 -5.24 2.45 -16.20
N PRO A 349 -4.81 1.19 -16.05
CA PRO A 349 -5.09 0.38 -14.85
C PRO A 349 -4.19 0.87 -13.71
N VAL A 350 -4.62 1.93 -13.01
CA VAL A 350 -3.89 2.54 -11.90
C VAL A 350 -4.48 2.07 -10.57
N GLN A 351 -3.62 1.76 -9.62
CA GLN A 351 -4.02 1.45 -8.25
C GLN A 351 -4.77 2.64 -7.62
N ALA A 352 -5.77 2.36 -6.79
CA ALA A 352 -6.67 3.37 -6.24
C ALA A 352 -5.93 4.50 -5.49
N ALA A 353 -4.92 4.15 -4.67
CA ALA A 353 -4.08 5.13 -3.96
C ALA A 353 -3.27 6.01 -4.92
N GLY A 354 -2.68 5.40 -5.97
CA GLY A 354 -1.95 6.13 -7.00
C GLY A 354 -2.83 7.12 -7.77
N ALA A 355 -4.04 6.70 -8.13
CA ALA A 355 -5.02 7.59 -8.77
C ALA A 355 -5.42 8.76 -7.87
N ALA A 356 -5.65 8.48 -6.57
CA ALA A 356 -6.04 9.49 -5.60
C ALA A 356 -4.93 10.53 -5.35
N VAL A 357 -3.69 10.06 -5.12
CA VAL A 357 -2.57 10.99 -4.87
C VAL A 357 -2.27 11.87 -6.09
N LEU A 358 -2.38 11.34 -7.32
CA LEU A 358 -2.22 12.13 -8.55
C LEU A 358 -3.27 13.26 -8.62
N ARG A 359 -4.55 12.96 -8.39
CA ARG A 359 -5.61 13.97 -8.41
C ARG A 359 -5.51 14.99 -7.28
N LEU A 360 -5.17 14.54 -6.06
CA LEU A 360 -4.95 15.43 -4.92
C LEU A 360 -3.75 16.33 -5.14
N ALA A 361 -2.62 15.78 -5.60
CA ALA A 361 -1.43 16.56 -5.91
C ALA A 361 -1.72 17.65 -6.96
N TRP A 362 -2.48 17.32 -8.01
CA TRP A 362 -2.89 18.32 -8.99
C TRP A 362 -3.80 19.40 -8.41
N ARG A 363 -4.75 19.00 -7.56
CA ARG A 363 -5.63 19.97 -6.86
C ARG A 363 -4.83 20.97 -6.04
N HIS A 364 -3.78 20.51 -5.38
CA HIS A 364 -2.93 21.32 -4.48
C HIS A 364 -1.61 21.77 -5.12
N ARG A 365 -1.47 21.70 -6.47
CA ARG A 365 -0.21 21.98 -7.17
C ARG A 365 0.42 23.32 -6.81
N GLU A 366 -0.38 24.36 -6.61
CA GLU A 366 0.12 25.70 -6.26
C GLU A 366 0.82 25.72 -4.90
N ALA A 367 0.29 24.98 -3.93
CA ALA A 367 0.94 24.82 -2.62
C ALA A 367 2.20 23.95 -2.69
N LEU A 368 2.23 22.96 -3.60
CA LEU A 368 3.33 22.01 -3.73
C LEU A 368 4.52 22.55 -4.52
N ILE A 369 4.25 23.18 -5.68
CA ILE A 369 5.30 23.60 -6.62
C ILE A 369 5.24 25.10 -6.97
N GLY A 370 4.34 25.86 -6.35
CA GLY A 370 4.12 27.28 -6.64
C GLY A 370 3.19 27.50 -7.84
N PRO A 371 2.83 28.77 -8.11
CA PRO A 371 2.04 29.10 -9.28
C PRO A 371 2.79 28.66 -10.55
N GLY A 372 2.07 28.00 -11.45
CA GLY A 372 2.61 27.65 -12.76
C GLY A 372 3.00 28.89 -13.58
N PRO A 373 3.82 28.72 -14.62
CA PRO A 373 4.19 29.81 -15.50
C PRO A 373 3.00 30.39 -16.24
#